data_28465d8b05cd54453a2e58d66cae2e85
#
_entry.id   28465d8b05cd54453a2e58d66cae2e85
#
_cell.length_a   1.000
_cell.length_b   1.000
_cell.length_c   1.000
_cell.angle_alpha   90.00
_cell.angle_beta   90.00
_cell.angle_gamma   90.00
#
_symmetry.space_group_name_H-M   'P 1'
#
loop_
_entity.id
_entity.type
_entity.pdbx_description
1 polymer ?
#
loop_
_entity_poly.entity_id
_entity_poly.type
_entity_poly.pdbx_seq_one_letter_code
_entity_poly.pdbx_strand_id
1 'polypeptide(L)'
;MIKRKRSVPEVIPMTLFYMLRVFGSPIIIFIGIIAVWIDSRNTTETMMGIAIIIIGLSPHILAYALARSSRKKIRKILSAIKSSESFLPEPQYEFWEPHSEAYLGIDAKRGNFVYIRLIRRGQVDLIGFDMHNWVGIELDGRLLNIKTKTIEAPVLSMGTRAGDGDRILSLINTMSNRQYRYDCYYFPGYVAHNAKRIAEEYKVFIPVYN
;
A
#
# COMPACT_ATOMS: atom_id res chain seq x y z
N MET A 1 -22.48 1.52 7.56
CA MET A 1 -21.18 2.22 7.78
C MET A 1 -20.06 1.23 7.55
N ILE A 2 -19.23 1.44 6.55
CA ILE A 2 -18.16 0.50 6.18
C ILE A 2 -17.00 0.71 7.14
N LYS A 3 -16.63 -0.32 7.93
CA LYS A 3 -15.47 -0.25 8.83
C LYS A 3 -14.18 -0.23 8.01
N ARG A 4 -13.58 0.94 7.83
CA ARG A 4 -12.27 1.12 7.16
C ARG A 4 -11.07 0.93 8.08
N LYS A 5 -11.27 1.00 9.40
CA LYS A 5 -10.19 0.74 10.38
C LYS A 5 -10.21 -0.73 10.75
N ARG A 6 -9.03 -1.33 10.81
CA ARG A 6 -8.85 -2.67 11.38
C ARG A 6 -9.35 -2.66 12.83
N SER A 7 -10.01 -3.72 13.24
CA SER A 7 -10.44 -3.86 14.64
C SER A 7 -9.23 -4.06 15.56
N VAL A 8 -9.37 -3.71 16.84
CA VAL A 8 -8.29 -3.88 17.82
C VAL A 8 -7.72 -5.31 17.83
N PRO A 9 -8.55 -6.40 17.80
CA PRO A 9 -8.03 -7.77 17.76
C PRO A 9 -7.28 -8.10 16.45
N GLU A 10 -7.48 -7.34 15.37
CA GLU A 10 -6.70 -7.51 14.12
C GLU A 10 -5.37 -6.74 14.16
N VAL A 11 -5.29 -5.68 14.94
CA VAL A 11 -4.09 -4.84 15.07
C VAL A 11 -3.06 -5.47 16.01
N ILE A 12 -3.49 -6.11 17.11
CA ILE A 12 -2.60 -6.71 18.12
C ILE A 12 -1.60 -7.70 17.51
N PRO A 13 -2.01 -8.73 16.73
CA PRO A 13 -1.05 -9.67 16.16
C PRO A 13 -0.10 -9.00 15.14
N MET A 14 -0.56 -7.97 14.45
CA MET A 14 0.29 -7.20 13.53
C MET A 14 1.37 -6.41 14.26
N THR A 15 1.00 -5.76 15.37
CA THR A 15 1.95 -5.00 16.21
C THR A 15 2.95 -5.95 16.86
N LEU A 16 2.50 -7.09 17.37
CA LEU A 16 3.36 -8.10 17.96
C LEU A 16 4.33 -8.67 16.94
N PHE A 17 3.86 -8.97 15.73
CA PHE A 17 4.71 -9.42 14.63
C PHE A 17 5.75 -8.36 14.22
N TYR A 18 5.35 -7.08 14.21
CA TYR A 18 6.27 -5.99 13.93
C TYR A 18 7.33 -5.85 15.02
N MET A 19 6.94 -5.93 16.30
CA MET A 19 7.87 -5.91 17.43
C MET A 19 8.84 -7.10 17.39
N LEU A 20 8.34 -8.29 17.14
CA LEU A 20 9.19 -9.49 16.97
C LEU A 20 10.19 -9.30 15.83
N ARG A 21 9.77 -8.74 14.71
CA ARG A 21 10.62 -8.49 13.56
C ARG A 21 11.68 -7.44 13.84
N VAL A 22 11.34 -6.35 14.53
CA VAL A 22 12.27 -5.21 14.74
C VAL A 22 13.22 -5.47 15.89
N PHE A 23 12.74 -6.05 16.99
CA PHE A 23 13.53 -6.23 18.21
C PHE A 23 13.92 -7.67 18.44
N GLY A 24 13.00 -8.63 18.30
CA GLY A 24 13.26 -10.04 18.59
C GLY A 24 14.17 -10.68 17.55
N SER A 25 13.95 -10.46 16.28
CA SER A 25 14.72 -11.07 15.20
C SER A 25 16.22 -10.76 15.25
N PRO A 26 16.68 -9.49 15.42
CA PRO A 26 18.11 -9.20 15.53
C PRO A 26 18.78 -9.90 16.73
N ILE A 27 18.09 -9.99 17.86
CA ILE A 27 18.61 -10.67 19.07
C ILE A 27 18.76 -12.17 18.79
N ILE A 28 17.75 -12.81 18.19
CA ILE A 28 17.79 -14.24 17.86
C ILE A 28 18.93 -14.54 16.86
N ILE A 29 19.08 -13.71 15.83
CA ILE A 29 20.14 -13.83 14.84
C ILE A 29 21.51 -13.69 15.52
N PHE A 30 21.67 -12.70 16.40
CA PHE A 30 22.92 -12.48 17.13
C PHE A 30 23.30 -13.67 18.02
N ILE A 31 22.33 -14.25 18.74
CA ILE A 31 22.55 -15.48 19.54
C ILE A 31 23.00 -16.64 18.64
N GLY A 32 22.36 -16.81 17.49
CA GLY A 32 22.72 -17.85 16.53
C GLY A 32 24.15 -17.67 15.98
N ILE A 33 24.58 -16.45 15.70
CA ILE A 33 25.95 -16.14 15.25
C ILE A 33 26.95 -16.47 16.34
N ILE A 34 26.68 -16.10 17.59
CA ILE A 34 27.53 -16.42 18.74
C ILE A 34 27.65 -17.95 18.90
N ALA A 35 26.55 -18.69 18.82
CA ALA A 35 26.55 -20.14 18.94
C ALA A 35 27.42 -20.79 17.85
N VAL A 36 27.31 -20.34 16.61
CA VAL A 36 28.20 -20.84 15.52
C VAL A 36 29.65 -20.49 15.77
N TRP A 37 29.95 -19.30 16.31
CA TRP A 37 31.30 -18.81 16.50
C TRP A 37 32.02 -19.51 17.67
N ILE A 38 31.34 -19.76 18.81
CA ILE A 38 31.92 -20.37 20.00
C ILE A 38 32.29 -21.83 19.76
N ASP A 39 31.46 -22.57 19.03
CA ASP A 39 31.63 -24.03 18.90
C ASP A 39 31.70 -24.49 17.43
N SER A 40 32.49 -23.78 16.65
CA SER A 40 32.73 -24.08 15.22
C SER A 40 33.39 -25.44 14.97
N ARG A 41 33.89 -26.10 16.00
CA ARG A 41 34.52 -27.46 15.91
C ARG A 41 33.51 -28.58 16.09
N ASN A 42 32.36 -28.32 16.70
CA ASN A 42 31.32 -29.31 16.90
C ASN A 42 30.19 -29.13 15.86
N THR A 43 30.09 -30.09 14.96
CA THR A 43 29.13 -30.06 13.85
C THR A 43 27.68 -29.90 14.33
N THR A 44 27.31 -30.56 15.44
CA THR A 44 25.92 -30.50 15.96
C THR A 44 25.56 -29.10 16.48
N GLU A 45 26.48 -28.45 17.20
CA GLU A 45 26.26 -27.11 17.75
C GLU A 45 26.30 -26.03 16.68
N THR A 46 27.17 -26.18 15.68
CA THR A 46 27.17 -25.33 14.48
C THR A 46 25.84 -25.42 13.75
N MET A 47 25.28 -26.62 13.55
CA MET A 47 23.97 -26.78 12.91
C MET A 47 22.84 -26.16 13.74
N MET A 48 22.92 -26.25 15.06
CA MET A 48 21.96 -25.62 15.97
C MET A 48 22.02 -24.08 15.87
N GLY A 49 23.20 -23.49 15.83
CA GLY A 49 23.36 -22.05 15.60
C GLY A 49 22.81 -21.58 14.26
N ILE A 50 23.03 -22.34 13.20
CA ILE A 50 22.43 -22.06 11.87
C ILE A 50 20.91 -22.13 11.93
N ALA A 51 20.33 -23.13 12.61
CA ALA A 51 18.88 -23.22 12.77
C ALA A 51 18.30 -22.00 13.51
N ILE A 52 18.96 -21.51 14.56
CA ILE A 52 18.57 -20.29 15.28
C ILE A 52 18.60 -19.06 14.35
N ILE A 53 19.62 -18.93 13.51
CA ILE A 53 19.70 -17.84 12.51
C ILE A 53 18.52 -17.92 11.53
N ILE A 54 18.19 -19.09 11.02
CA ILE A 54 17.06 -19.30 10.09
C ILE A 54 15.73 -18.90 10.78
N ILE A 55 15.54 -19.29 12.04
CA ILE A 55 14.37 -18.91 12.83
C ILE A 55 14.31 -17.39 12.98
N GLY A 56 15.43 -16.73 13.29
CA GLY A 56 15.51 -15.28 13.40
C GLY A 56 15.22 -14.55 12.09
N LEU A 57 15.58 -15.11 10.94
CA LEU A 57 15.31 -14.54 9.61
C LEU A 57 13.84 -14.75 9.16
N SER A 58 13.16 -15.75 9.70
CA SER A 58 11.81 -16.15 9.26
C SER A 58 10.78 -15.00 9.26
N PRO A 59 10.72 -14.08 10.26
CA PRO A 59 9.78 -12.96 10.23
C PRO A 59 10.05 -11.98 9.07
N HIS A 60 11.30 -11.82 8.65
CA HIS A 60 11.67 -10.95 7.53
C HIS A 60 11.25 -11.57 6.20
N ILE A 61 11.48 -12.86 6.03
CA ILE A 61 11.07 -13.61 4.84
C ILE A 61 9.56 -13.60 4.70
N LEU A 62 8.82 -13.85 5.80
CA LEU A 62 7.37 -13.82 5.83
C LEU A 62 6.82 -12.44 5.48
N ALA A 63 7.37 -11.37 6.08
CA ALA A 63 6.96 -10.00 5.77
C ALA A 63 7.19 -9.65 4.30
N TYR A 64 8.33 -10.06 3.74
CA TYR A 64 8.62 -9.86 2.33
C TYR A 64 7.63 -10.62 1.42
N ALA A 65 7.33 -11.89 1.74
CA ALA A 65 6.38 -12.70 0.99
C ALA A 65 4.96 -12.10 1.04
N LEU A 66 4.52 -11.61 2.21
CA LEU A 66 3.24 -10.95 2.38
C LEU A 66 3.17 -9.64 1.57
N ALA A 67 4.20 -8.80 1.65
CA ALA A 67 4.27 -7.56 0.87
C ALA A 67 4.25 -7.83 -0.64
N ARG A 68 4.98 -8.86 -1.10
CA ARG A 68 4.99 -9.28 -2.50
C ARG A 68 3.62 -9.78 -2.96
N SER A 69 2.93 -10.56 -2.12
CA SER A 69 1.57 -11.05 -2.38
C SER A 69 0.58 -9.89 -2.48
N SER A 70 0.62 -8.94 -1.54
CA SER A 70 -0.22 -7.74 -1.54
C SER A 70 0.00 -6.91 -2.80
N ARG A 71 1.26 -6.65 -3.15
CA ARG A 71 1.61 -5.93 -4.38
C ARG A 71 1.12 -6.61 -5.64
N LYS A 72 1.19 -7.95 -5.71
CA LYS A 72 0.67 -8.73 -6.84
C LYS A 72 -0.84 -8.58 -6.98
N LYS A 73 -1.58 -8.58 -5.86
CA LYS A 73 -3.04 -8.35 -5.86
C LYS A 73 -3.40 -6.95 -6.36
N ILE A 74 -2.75 -5.91 -5.80
CA ILE A 74 -2.97 -4.53 -6.24
C ILE A 74 -2.67 -4.37 -7.72
N ARG A 75 -1.56 -4.95 -8.21
CA ARG A 75 -1.21 -4.89 -9.64
C ARG A 75 -2.27 -5.52 -10.54
N LYS A 76 -2.88 -6.63 -10.13
CA LYS A 76 -3.98 -7.26 -10.89
C LYS A 76 -5.19 -6.34 -10.97
N ILE A 77 -5.60 -5.71 -9.84
CA ILE A 77 -6.69 -4.76 -9.83
C ILE A 77 -6.35 -3.54 -10.69
N LEU A 78 -5.14 -3.03 -10.57
CA LEU A 78 -4.66 -1.90 -11.34
C LEU A 78 -4.66 -2.18 -12.85
N SER A 79 -4.22 -3.37 -13.28
CA SER A 79 -4.24 -3.74 -14.70
C SER A 79 -5.65 -3.82 -15.29
N ALA A 80 -6.67 -4.10 -14.47
CA ALA A 80 -8.06 -4.09 -14.90
C ALA A 80 -8.65 -2.67 -15.05
N ILE A 81 -8.00 -1.65 -14.46
CA ILE A 81 -8.44 -0.24 -14.53
C ILE A 81 -7.63 0.54 -15.55
N LYS A 82 -6.35 0.18 -15.73
CA LYS A 82 -5.48 0.86 -16.70
C LYS A 82 -6.07 0.78 -18.11
N SER A 83 -6.23 1.95 -18.72
CA SER A 83 -6.70 2.11 -20.08
C SER A 83 -5.98 3.30 -20.71
N SER A 84 -5.59 3.16 -21.97
CA SER A 84 -4.98 4.27 -22.73
C SER A 84 -5.88 5.49 -22.86
N GLU A 85 -7.20 5.31 -22.68
CA GLU A 85 -8.18 6.39 -22.80
C GLU A 85 -8.53 7.05 -21.46
N SER A 86 -8.58 6.25 -20.37
CA SER A 86 -9.12 6.72 -19.10
C SER A 86 -8.08 6.91 -18.00
N PHE A 87 -7.10 6.01 -17.90
CA PHE A 87 -6.10 6.04 -16.84
C PHE A 87 -4.82 5.32 -17.22
N LEU A 88 -3.77 6.06 -17.45
CA LEU A 88 -2.45 5.52 -17.77
C LEU A 88 -1.36 6.37 -17.10
N PRO A 89 -1.11 6.18 -15.79
CA PRO A 89 -0.08 6.93 -15.09
C PRO A 89 1.31 6.57 -15.61
N GLU A 90 2.18 7.56 -15.68
CA GLU A 90 3.59 7.32 -15.95
C GLU A 90 4.24 6.61 -14.75
N PRO A 91 5.23 5.72 -14.95
CA PRO A 91 5.83 4.93 -13.85
C PRO A 91 6.37 5.77 -12.69
N GLN A 92 6.82 7.00 -12.96
CA GLN A 92 7.31 7.95 -11.96
C GLN A 92 6.20 8.54 -11.09
N TYR A 93 4.94 8.43 -11.50
CA TYR A 93 3.75 8.90 -10.77
C TYR A 93 2.95 7.75 -10.17
N GLU A 94 3.56 6.57 -10.06
CA GLU A 94 3.03 5.41 -9.35
C GLU A 94 3.68 5.28 -7.97
N PHE A 95 2.94 5.55 -6.92
CA PHE A 95 3.43 5.54 -5.54
C PHE A 95 2.92 4.31 -4.78
N TRP A 96 3.83 3.65 -4.10
CA TRP A 96 3.56 2.43 -3.36
C TRP A 96 3.89 2.62 -1.89
N GLU A 97 2.95 2.28 -1.02
CA GLU A 97 3.21 2.23 0.41
C GLU A 97 4.38 1.28 0.72
N PRO A 98 5.24 1.58 1.72
CA PRO A 98 6.40 0.74 2.07
C PRO A 98 6.07 -0.74 2.27
N HIS A 99 4.93 -1.04 2.89
CA HIS A 99 4.46 -2.42 3.12
C HIS A 99 3.60 -2.97 1.98
N SER A 100 3.44 -2.20 0.89
CA SER A 100 2.67 -2.58 -0.31
C SER A 100 1.19 -2.91 -0.04
N GLU A 101 0.61 -2.30 1.00
CA GLU A 101 -0.83 -2.43 1.30
C GLU A 101 -1.67 -1.35 0.61
N ALA A 102 -1.04 -0.25 0.18
CA ALA A 102 -1.69 0.80 -0.59
C ALA A 102 -0.88 1.22 -1.82
N TYR A 103 -1.60 1.77 -2.77
CA TYR A 103 -1.12 2.31 -4.04
C TYR A 103 -1.86 3.59 -4.37
N LEU A 104 -1.13 4.58 -4.87
CA LEU A 104 -1.65 5.79 -5.46
C LEU A 104 -1.03 5.97 -6.84
N GLY A 105 -1.84 5.96 -7.88
CA GLY A 105 -1.43 6.32 -9.23
C GLY A 105 -2.00 7.67 -9.62
N ILE A 106 -1.20 8.49 -10.28
CA ILE A 106 -1.56 9.83 -10.73
C ILE A 106 -1.34 9.91 -12.24
N ASP A 107 -2.41 10.05 -13.00
CA ASP A 107 -2.34 10.36 -14.43
C ASP A 107 -2.32 11.89 -14.58
N ALA A 108 -1.12 12.45 -14.60
CA ALA A 108 -0.93 13.90 -14.69
C ALA A 108 -1.44 14.49 -16.02
N LYS A 109 -1.56 13.69 -17.08
CA LYS A 109 -2.06 14.15 -18.37
C LYS A 109 -3.57 14.34 -18.39
N ARG A 110 -4.30 13.49 -17.63
CA ARG A 110 -5.76 13.50 -17.56
C ARG A 110 -6.33 14.08 -16.28
N GLY A 111 -5.48 14.33 -15.29
CA GLY A 111 -5.93 14.78 -13.97
C GLY A 111 -6.66 13.72 -13.16
N ASN A 112 -6.41 12.43 -13.45
CA ASN A 112 -7.09 11.30 -12.83
C ASN A 112 -6.22 10.61 -11.80
N PHE A 113 -6.84 10.14 -10.72
CA PHE A 113 -6.16 9.47 -9.60
C PHE A 113 -6.84 8.15 -9.30
N VAL A 114 -6.05 7.13 -9.02
CA VAL A 114 -6.54 5.84 -8.52
C VAL A 114 -5.85 5.53 -7.20
N TYR A 115 -6.65 5.37 -6.17
CA TYR A 115 -6.21 4.89 -4.87
C TYR A 115 -6.72 3.47 -4.64
N ILE A 116 -5.80 2.55 -4.30
CA ILE A 116 -6.12 1.16 -3.98
C ILE A 116 -5.51 0.84 -2.63
N ARG A 117 -6.31 0.30 -1.70
CA ARG A 117 -5.82 -0.14 -0.39
C ARG A 117 -6.41 -1.48 0.00
N LEU A 118 -5.54 -2.38 0.44
CA LEU A 118 -5.94 -3.64 1.05
C LEU A 118 -6.27 -3.38 2.54
N ILE A 119 -7.56 -3.44 2.90
CA ILE A 119 -8.01 -3.18 4.29
C ILE A 119 -7.79 -4.42 5.15
N ARG A 120 -8.30 -5.55 4.68
CA ARG A 120 -8.21 -6.86 5.33
C ARG A 120 -8.36 -7.96 4.30
N ARG A 121 -8.26 -9.23 4.73
CA ARG A 121 -8.38 -10.35 3.82
C ARG A 121 -9.73 -10.31 3.06
N GLY A 122 -9.66 -10.19 1.74
CA GLY A 122 -10.83 -10.13 0.86
C GLY A 122 -11.53 -8.77 0.76
N GLN A 123 -11.05 -7.72 1.43
CA GLN A 123 -11.62 -6.37 1.31
C GLN A 123 -10.58 -5.40 0.73
N VAL A 124 -10.98 -4.66 -0.30
CA VAL A 124 -10.14 -3.69 -1.00
C VAL A 124 -10.89 -2.39 -1.14
N ASP A 125 -10.29 -1.28 -0.74
CA ASP A 125 -10.76 0.04 -1.15
C ASP A 125 -10.19 0.34 -2.53
N LEU A 126 -11.06 0.65 -3.46
CA LEU A 126 -10.74 1.06 -4.81
C LEU A 126 -11.49 2.36 -5.08
N ILE A 127 -10.76 3.46 -5.17
CA ILE A 127 -11.35 4.79 -5.29
C ILE A 127 -10.67 5.51 -6.44
N GLY A 128 -11.49 5.93 -7.41
CA GLY A 128 -11.10 6.87 -8.44
C GLY A 128 -11.53 8.28 -8.04
N PHE A 129 -10.68 9.24 -8.28
CA PHE A 129 -11.01 10.66 -8.15
C PHE A 129 -10.24 11.45 -9.20
N ASP A 130 -10.69 12.67 -9.47
CA ASP A 130 -10.10 13.56 -10.45
C ASP A 130 -9.80 14.93 -9.82
N MET A 131 -9.21 15.82 -10.58
CA MET A 131 -8.87 17.17 -10.12
C MET A 131 -10.08 18.02 -9.70
N HIS A 132 -11.33 17.59 -10.00
CA HIS A 132 -12.55 18.28 -9.60
C HIS A 132 -13.13 17.74 -8.28
N ASN A 133 -12.79 16.50 -7.93
CA ASN A 133 -13.35 15.77 -6.77
C ASN A 133 -12.42 15.70 -5.55
N TRP A 134 -11.21 16.20 -5.63
CA TRP A 134 -10.35 16.32 -4.46
C TRP A 134 -10.57 17.67 -3.76
N VAL A 135 -10.28 17.73 -2.46
CA VAL A 135 -10.45 18.93 -1.64
C VAL A 135 -9.09 19.49 -1.22
N GLY A 136 -8.17 18.62 -0.88
CA GLY A 136 -6.85 18.99 -0.41
C GLY A 136 -5.98 17.78 -0.10
N ILE A 137 -4.72 18.06 0.13
CA ILE A 137 -3.71 17.05 0.46
C ILE A 137 -2.86 17.58 1.61
N GLU A 138 -2.58 16.72 2.57
CA GLU A 138 -1.76 17.04 3.73
C GLU A 138 -0.72 15.93 3.91
N LEU A 139 0.50 16.32 4.23
CA LEU A 139 1.58 15.41 4.57
C LEU A 139 1.96 15.64 6.04
N ASP A 140 1.74 14.61 6.87
CA ASP A 140 2.15 14.59 8.26
C ASP A 140 3.28 13.57 8.42
N GLY A 141 4.51 14.05 8.44
CA GLY A 141 5.70 13.23 8.40
C GLY A 141 5.75 12.35 7.16
N ARG A 142 5.41 11.06 7.31
CA ARG A 142 5.34 10.08 6.20
C ARG A 142 3.91 9.64 5.90
N LEU A 143 2.92 10.24 6.52
CA LEU A 143 1.52 9.93 6.28
C LEU A 143 0.92 10.96 5.33
N LEU A 144 0.57 10.53 4.15
CA LEU A 144 -0.14 11.33 3.15
C LEU A 144 -1.64 11.18 3.38
N ASN A 145 -2.34 12.29 3.56
CA ASN A 145 -3.78 12.36 3.71
C ASN A 145 -4.37 13.14 2.53
N ILE A 146 -5.17 12.47 1.72
CA ILE A 146 -5.88 13.07 0.59
C ILE A 146 -7.32 13.29 1.02
N LYS A 147 -7.78 14.53 1.03
CA LYS A 147 -9.16 14.90 1.33
C LYS A 147 -9.99 14.87 0.04
N THR A 148 -11.09 14.15 0.06
CA THR A 148 -11.99 14.01 -1.08
C THR A 148 -13.37 14.57 -0.77
N LYS A 149 -14.17 14.85 -1.80
CA LYS A 149 -15.57 15.24 -1.65
C LYS A 149 -16.49 14.03 -1.41
N THR A 150 -15.98 12.82 -1.44
CA THR A 150 -16.76 11.60 -1.24
C THR A 150 -17.11 11.43 0.23
N ILE A 151 -18.39 11.42 0.57
CA ILE A 151 -18.89 11.35 1.95
C ILE A 151 -18.43 10.07 2.65
N GLU A 152 -18.44 8.94 1.94
CA GLU A 152 -18.03 7.64 2.46
C GLU A 152 -16.52 7.51 2.64
N ALA A 153 -15.75 8.37 1.95
CA ALA A 153 -14.29 8.35 1.93
C ALA A 153 -13.68 9.75 2.04
N PRO A 154 -14.00 10.53 3.08
CA PRO A 154 -13.58 11.93 3.16
C PRO A 154 -12.06 12.10 3.24
N VAL A 155 -11.35 11.11 3.77
CA VAL A 155 -9.89 11.11 3.87
C VAL A 155 -9.34 9.75 3.45
N LEU A 156 -8.40 9.76 2.51
CA LEU A 156 -7.61 8.62 2.07
C LEU A 156 -6.20 8.78 2.64
N SER A 157 -5.78 7.84 3.47
CA SER A 157 -4.46 7.91 4.11
C SER A 157 -3.53 6.82 3.58
N MET A 158 -2.29 7.19 3.27
CA MET A 158 -1.26 6.29 2.77
C MET A 158 0.10 6.63 3.39
N GLY A 159 0.83 5.62 3.86
CA GLY A 159 2.23 5.78 4.22
C GLY A 159 3.09 5.99 2.97
N THR A 160 4.01 6.96 3.02
CA THR A 160 4.92 7.27 1.91
C THR A 160 6.35 6.84 2.24
N ARG A 161 7.16 6.61 1.21
CA ARG A 161 8.61 6.51 1.35
C ARG A 161 9.21 7.90 1.51
N ALA A 162 10.45 7.96 1.98
CA ALA A 162 11.17 9.22 2.08
C ALA A 162 11.22 9.90 0.70
N GLY A 163 10.78 11.17 0.65
CA GLY A 163 10.72 11.99 -0.55
C GLY A 163 9.50 11.78 -1.45
N ASP A 164 8.78 10.65 -1.37
CA ASP A 164 7.59 10.43 -2.21
C ASP A 164 6.45 11.39 -1.83
N GLY A 165 6.27 11.70 -0.54
CA GLY A 165 5.26 12.63 -0.07
C GLY A 165 5.42 14.02 -0.71
N ASP A 166 6.63 14.57 -0.66
CA ASP A 166 6.94 15.89 -1.23
C ASP A 166 6.76 15.89 -2.76
N ARG A 167 7.15 14.78 -3.42
CA ARG A 167 6.96 14.63 -4.87
C ARG A 167 5.46 14.62 -5.24
N ILE A 168 4.63 13.93 -4.47
CA ILE A 168 3.18 13.90 -4.67
C ILE A 168 2.60 15.31 -4.47
N LEU A 169 2.98 16.00 -3.39
CA LEU A 169 2.54 17.38 -3.12
C LEU A 169 2.92 18.31 -4.27
N SER A 170 4.18 18.29 -4.70
CA SER A 170 4.67 19.12 -5.80
C SER A 170 3.92 18.84 -7.09
N LEU A 171 3.70 17.56 -7.42
CA LEU A 171 2.96 17.15 -8.61
C LEU A 171 1.53 17.67 -8.59
N ILE A 172 0.79 17.45 -7.49
CA ILE A 172 -0.60 17.87 -7.37
C ILE A 172 -0.72 19.40 -7.37
N ASN A 173 0.19 20.10 -6.71
CA ASN A 173 0.22 21.57 -6.76
C ASN A 173 0.46 22.08 -8.19
N THR A 174 1.35 21.42 -8.94
CA THR A 174 1.58 21.75 -10.36
C THR A 174 0.33 21.51 -11.19
N MET A 175 -0.33 20.37 -11.00
CA MET A 175 -1.59 20.01 -11.69
C MET A 175 -2.74 20.97 -11.34
N SER A 176 -2.76 21.50 -10.12
CA SER A 176 -3.76 22.45 -9.65
C SER A 176 -3.56 23.86 -10.20
N ASN A 177 -2.44 24.13 -10.86
CA ASN A 177 -2.18 25.43 -11.46
C ASN A 177 -3.19 25.67 -12.59
N ARG A 178 -3.77 26.88 -12.67
CA ARG A 178 -4.82 27.27 -13.63
C ARG A 178 -4.45 27.11 -15.10
N GLN A 179 -3.18 26.90 -15.41
CA GLN A 179 -2.72 26.62 -16.78
C GLN A 179 -3.11 25.21 -17.26
N TYR A 180 -3.32 24.26 -16.34
CA TYR A 180 -3.78 22.93 -16.67
C TYR A 180 -5.29 22.87 -16.68
N ARG A 181 -5.90 22.70 -17.86
CA ARG A 181 -7.33 22.43 -18.00
C ARG A 181 -7.48 20.95 -18.29
N TYR A 182 -8.17 20.26 -17.40
CA TYR A 182 -8.53 18.86 -17.59
C TYR A 182 -9.96 18.77 -18.08
N ASP A 183 -10.21 17.86 -19.02
CA ASP A 183 -11.56 17.58 -19.50
C ASP A 183 -12.42 17.04 -18.35
N CYS A 184 -13.68 17.50 -18.29
CA CYS A 184 -14.64 17.06 -17.27
C CYS A 184 -15.15 15.64 -17.58
N TYR A 185 -14.24 14.66 -17.63
CA TYR A 185 -14.62 13.27 -17.72
C TYR A 185 -14.85 12.74 -16.31
N TYR A 186 -16.06 12.19 -16.05
CA TYR A 186 -16.43 11.67 -14.73
C TYR A 186 -15.66 10.36 -14.44
N PHE A 187 -14.40 10.51 -14.08
CA PHE A 187 -13.49 9.39 -13.81
C PHE A 187 -13.90 8.56 -12.58
N PRO A 188 -14.40 9.12 -11.46
CA PRO A 188 -14.91 8.32 -10.36
C PRO A 188 -15.97 7.30 -10.80
N GLY A 189 -16.87 7.66 -11.69
CA GLY A 189 -17.89 6.74 -12.24
C GLY A 189 -17.29 5.61 -13.07
N TYR A 190 -16.26 5.88 -13.84
CA TYR A 190 -15.52 4.85 -14.56
C TYR A 190 -14.90 3.81 -13.60
N VAL A 191 -14.25 4.28 -12.52
CA VAL A 191 -13.66 3.38 -11.52
C VAL A 191 -14.74 2.61 -10.77
N ALA A 192 -15.85 3.25 -10.38
CA ALA A 192 -16.96 2.61 -9.69
C ALA A 192 -17.62 1.51 -10.55
N HIS A 193 -17.78 1.76 -11.85
CA HIS A 193 -18.31 0.75 -12.80
C HIS A 193 -17.38 -0.46 -12.89
N ASN A 194 -16.08 -0.24 -13.06
CA ASN A 194 -15.09 -1.31 -13.12
C ASN A 194 -14.94 -2.04 -11.77
N ALA A 195 -15.16 -1.36 -10.65
CA ALA A 195 -15.06 -1.96 -9.31
C ALA A 195 -16.00 -3.16 -9.13
N LYS A 196 -17.22 -3.11 -9.68
CA LYS A 196 -18.17 -4.24 -9.63
C LYS A 196 -17.62 -5.46 -10.36
N ARG A 197 -17.15 -5.29 -11.59
CA ARG A 197 -16.54 -6.35 -12.39
C ARG A 197 -15.31 -6.95 -11.71
N ILE A 198 -14.45 -6.10 -11.17
CA ILE A 198 -13.23 -6.50 -10.45
C ILE A 198 -13.58 -7.28 -9.18
N ALA A 199 -14.60 -6.85 -8.44
CA ALA A 199 -15.07 -7.52 -7.23
C ALA A 199 -15.49 -8.98 -7.51
N GLU A 200 -16.23 -9.19 -8.60
CA GLU A 200 -16.68 -10.52 -9.04
C GLU A 200 -15.51 -11.38 -9.54
N GLU A 201 -14.66 -10.83 -10.41
CA GLU A 201 -13.54 -11.54 -11.03
C GLU A 201 -12.49 -12.00 -10.00
N TYR A 202 -12.16 -11.15 -9.04
CA TYR A 202 -11.10 -11.43 -8.04
C TYR A 202 -11.65 -11.92 -6.71
N LYS A 203 -12.98 -12.10 -6.59
CA LYS A 203 -13.67 -12.55 -5.35
C LYS A 203 -13.28 -11.70 -4.15
N VAL A 204 -13.28 -10.38 -4.33
CA VAL A 204 -12.98 -9.38 -3.29
C VAL A 204 -14.19 -8.49 -3.07
N PHE A 205 -14.35 -8.05 -1.83
CA PHE A 205 -15.37 -7.04 -1.54
C PHE A 205 -14.77 -5.64 -1.79
N ILE A 206 -15.33 -4.93 -2.76
CA ILE A 206 -14.99 -3.54 -3.06
C ILE A 206 -16.21 -2.68 -2.73
N PRO A 207 -16.14 -1.81 -1.72
CA PRO A 207 -17.22 -0.86 -1.46
C PRO A 207 -17.40 0.07 -2.66
N VAL A 208 -18.63 0.28 -3.08
CA VAL A 208 -18.96 1.28 -4.09
C VAL A 208 -19.15 2.62 -3.39
N TYR A 209 -18.44 3.63 -3.85
CA TYR A 209 -18.51 5.00 -3.37
C TYR A 209 -19.27 5.83 -4.41
N ASN A 210 -20.35 6.49 -3.99
CA ASN A 210 -21.18 7.33 -4.84
C ASN A 210 -20.83 8.81 -4.65
#